data_9614fb7377769e21df43a9fccb860327
#
_entry.id   9614fb7377769e21df43a9fccb860327
#
_cell.length_a   1.000
_cell.length_b   1.000
_cell.length_c   1.000
_cell.angle_alpha   90.00
_cell.angle_beta   90.00
_cell.angle_gamma   90.00
#
_symmetry.space_group_name_H-M   'P 1'
#
loop_
_entity.id
_entity.type
_entity.pdbx_description
1 polymer ?
#
loop_
_entity_poly.entity_id
_entity_poly.type
_entity_poly.pdbx_seq_one_letter_code
_entity_poly.pdbx_strand_id
1 'polypeptide(L)'
;ETKAGTGKIGVAMPTKDLQRWNQDGENMKKQLEDAGYEVDLQFASNDVATQVSQVENMVSGGCDAIVIGSIDGESLGTPLKQAEEQGIPVISYDRLIMNSSAVTYYATFDNYLVGQKQGEYIVDALDLDNTDGPYNLEIFTGDPGDNNVNFFYGGAMEVLQPYIDSGKLVVQSGQ
;
A
#
# COMPACT_ATOMS: atom_id res chain seq x y z
N GLU A 1 15.94 -8.51 28.10
CA GLU A 1 16.92 -8.65 26.99
C GLU A 1 16.19 -9.22 25.81
N THR A 2 15.97 -8.42 24.76
CA THR A 2 15.48 -8.88 23.47
C THR A 2 16.51 -9.83 22.88
N LYS A 3 16.14 -11.07 22.64
CA LYS A 3 16.99 -12.06 21.97
C LYS A 3 17.37 -11.47 20.59
N ALA A 4 18.65 -11.35 20.29
CA ALA A 4 19.11 -10.91 18.98
C ALA A 4 18.46 -11.77 17.90
N GLY A 5 17.90 -11.17 16.88
CA GLY A 5 17.35 -11.87 15.72
C GLY A 5 18.45 -12.63 15.01
N THR A 6 18.12 -13.77 14.46
CA THR A 6 19.03 -14.51 13.58
C THR A 6 18.25 -14.85 12.31
N GLY A 7 18.82 -14.57 11.16
CA GLY A 7 18.23 -14.85 9.87
C GLY A 7 18.31 -13.69 8.90
N LYS A 8 17.82 -13.88 7.70
CA LYS A 8 17.83 -12.93 6.60
C LYS A 8 16.41 -12.49 6.25
N ILE A 9 16.18 -11.19 6.19
CA ILE A 9 14.88 -10.59 5.85
C ILE A 9 14.98 -9.89 4.49
N GLY A 10 14.11 -10.27 3.57
CA GLY A 10 13.92 -9.55 2.31
C GLY A 10 12.98 -8.37 2.50
N VAL A 11 13.30 -7.23 1.91
CA VAL A 11 12.46 -6.03 1.90
C VAL A 11 12.38 -5.51 0.47
N ALA A 12 11.23 -5.69 -0.18
CA ALA A 12 10.97 -5.27 -1.56
C ALA A 12 10.08 -4.03 -1.57
N MET A 13 10.64 -2.89 -1.99
CA MET A 13 9.95 -1.60 -2.06
C MET A 13 9.71 -1.16 -3.51
N PRO A 14 8.64 -0.37 -3.78
CA PRO A 14 8.28 0.02 -5.15
C PRO A 14 9.35 0.84 -5.85
N THR A 15 9.86 1.89 -5.21
CA THR A 15 10.81 2.82 -5.83
C THR A 15 11.57 3.66 -4.80
N LYS A 16 12.76 4.13 -5.18
CA LYS A 16 13.52 5.15 -4.42
C LYS A 16 13.08 6.59 -4.74
N ASP A 17 12.42 6.80 -5.85
CA ASP A 17 12.11 8.15 -6.35
C ASP A 17 11.08 8.88 -5.48
N LEU A 18 10.22 8.14 -4.79
CA LEU A 18 9.33 8.69 -3.78
C LEU A 18 10.02 8.66 -2.42
N GLN A 19 10.17 9.83 -1.83
CA GLN A 19 10.83 10.00 -0.52
C GLN A 19 10.29 9.04 0.54
N ARG A 20 8.99 8.83 0.57
CA ARG A 20 8.33 7.93 1.52
C ARG A 20 8.87 6.50 1.42
N TRP A 21 8.86 5.90 0.23
CA TRP A 21 9.32 4.51 0.06
C TRP A 21 10.80 4.34 0.40
N ASN A 22 11.61 5.36 0.08
CA ASN A 22 13.01 5.37 0.45
C ASN A 22 13.18 5.42 1.97
N GLN A 23 12.46 6.32 2.66
CA GLN A 23 12.50 6.44 4.12
C GLN A 23 11.99 5.18 4.82
N ASP A 24 10.87 4.62 4.37
CA ASP A 24 10.29 3.41 4.94
C ASP A 24 11.24 2.22 4.80
N GLY A 25 11.80 2.00 3.61
CA GLY A 25 12.73 0.90 3.35
C GLY A 25 14.03 1.03 4.17
N GLU A 26 14.64 2.19 4.17
CA GLU A 26 15.89 2.42 4.92
C GLU A 26 15.67 2.35 6.44
N ASN A 27 14.55 2.87 6.95
CA ASN A 27 14.21 2.77 8.36
C ASN A 27 13.94 1.31 8.77
N MET A 28 13.21 0.56 7.95
CA MET A 28 12.94 -0.86 8.18
C MET A 28 14.25 -1.66 8.21
N LYS A 29 15.12 -1.45 7.21
CA LYS A 29 16.46 -2.05 7.18
C LYS A 29 17.22 -1.76 8.44
N LYS A 30 17.34 -0.48 8.82
CA LYS A 30 18.07 -0.09 10.02
C LYS A 30 17.55 -0.79 11.28
N GLN A 31 16.23 -0.79 11.49
CA GLN A 31 15.65 -1.41 12.70
C GLN A 31 15.84 -2.92 12.73
N LEU A 32 15.76 -3.59 11.60
CA LEU A 32 16.01 -5.03 11.50
C LEU A 32 17.48 -5.38 11.71
N GLU A 33 18.42 -4.60 11.14
CA GLU A 33 19.84 -4.75 11.38
C GLU A 33 20.23 -4.49 12.85
N ASP A 34 19.65 -3.45 13.46
CA ASP A 34 19.82 -3.16 14.90
C ASP A 34 19.28 -4.32 15.78
N ALA A 35 18.27 -5.05 15.31
CA ALA A 35 17.75 -6.25 15.96
C ALA A 35 18.57 -7.52 15.68
N GLY A 36 19.57 -7.45 14.80
CA GLY A 36 20.53 -8.54 14.52
C GLY A 36 20.23 -9.36 13.27
N TYR A 37 19.29 -8.94 12.42
CA TYR A 37 18.99 -9.60 11.16
C TYR A 37 19.90 -9.13 10.02
N GLU A 38 20.18 -10.01 9.05
CA GLU A 38 20.67 -9.61 7.74
C GLU A 38 19.48 -9.08 6.90
N VAL A 39 19.65 -7.97 6.19
CA VAL A 39 18.56 -7.37 5.41
C VAL A 39 18.94 -7.20 3.94
N ASP A 40 18.12 -7.79 3.07
CA ASP A 40 18.18 -7.61 1.62
C ASP A 40 17.10 -6.59 1.20
N LEU A 41 17.47 -5.31 1.18
CA LEU A 41 16.58 -4.22 0.76
C LEU A 41 16.75 -3.92 -0.73
N GLN A 42 15.66 -4.05 -1.48
CA GLN A 42 15.64 -3.76 -2.92
C GLN A 42 14.49 -2.83 -3.30
N PHE A 43 14.71 -2.02 -4.33
CA PHE A 43 13.73 -1.10 -4.91
C PHE A 43 13.58 -1.41 -6.39
N ALA A 44 12.34 -1.50 -6.86
CA ALA A 44 12.04 -1.97 -8.21
C ALA A 44 11.82 -0.84 -9.24
N SER A 45 12.06 0.42 -8.89
CA SER A 45 11.88 1.58 -9.78
C SER A 45 10.49 1.66 -10.44
N ASN A 46 9.44 1.22 -9.72
CA ASN A 46 8.06 1.08 -10.20
C ASN A 46 7.91 0.13 -11.41
N ASP A 47 8.85 -0.77 -11.62
CA ASP A 47 8.76 -1.81 -12.64
C ASP A 47 8.32 -3.14 -12.02
N VAL A 48 7.13 -3.61 -12.42
CA VAL A 48 6.49 -4.81 -11.88
C VAL A 48 7.35 -6.06 -12.12
N ALA A 49 7.91 -6.21 -13.33
CA ALA A 49 8.71 -7.39 -13.68
C ALA A 49 10.00 -7.44 -12.84
N THR A 50 10.61 -6.27 -12.61
CA THR A 50 11.76 -6.15 -11.71
C THR A 50 11.40 -6.56 -10.28
N GLN A 51 10.25 -6.12 -9.75
CA GLN A 51 9.83 -6.50 -8.40
C GLN A 51 9.57 -8.00 -8.29
N VAL A 52 8.91 -8.61 -9.28
CA VAL A 52 8.70 -10.07 -9.34
C VAL A 52 10.04 -10.79 -9.24
N SER A 53 11.02 -10.42 -10.08
CA SER A 53 12.35 -11.03 -10.08
C SER A 53 13.10 -10.83 -8.76
N GLN A 54 12.97 -9.66 -8.13
CA GLN A 54 13.57 -9.38 -6.82
C GLN A 54 12.99 -10.30 -5.73
N VAL A 55 11.66 -10.48 -5.70
CA VAL A 55 11.01 -11.37 -4.73
C VAL A 55 11.39 -12.84 -5.00
N GLU A 56 11.46 -13.28 -6.27
CA GLU A 56 11.99 -14.62 -6.62
C GLU A 56 13.42 -14.84 -6.10
N ASN A 57 14.27 -13.82 -6.25
CA ASN A 57 15.64 -13.88 -5.74
C ASN A 57 15.70 -13.91 -4.20
N MET A 58 14.82 -13.20 -3.50
CA MET A 58 14.73 -13.26 -2.05
C MET A 58 14.31 -14.64 -1.56
N VAL A 59 13.31 -15.26 -2.21
CA VAL A 59 12.87 -16.63 -1.91
C VAL A 59 14.00 -17.63 -2.13
N SER A 60 14.61 -17.63 -3.32
CA SER A 60 15.69 -18.55 -3.68
C SER A 60 16.99 -18.26 -2.92
N GLY A 61 17.22 -17.03 -2.52
CA GLY A 61 18.36 -16.55 -1.74
C GLY A 61 18.26 -16.86 -0.24
N GLY A 62 17.21 -17.56 0.19
CA GLY A 62 17.06 -18.06 1.56
C GLY A 62 16.70 -16.99 2.57
N CYS A 63 15.86 -16.03 2.21
CA CYS A 63 15.24 -15.14 3.19
C CYS A 63 14.28 -15.92 4.09
N ASP A 64 14.36 -15.66 5.39
CA ASP A 64 13.51 -16.30 6.41
C ASP A 64 12.13 -15.62 6.53
N ALA A 65 12.01 -14.38 6.06
CA ALA A 65 10.75 -13.66 5.89
C ALA A 65 10.91 -12.59 4.80
N ILE A 66 9.80 -12.16 4.19
CA ILE A 66 9.82 -11.15 3.14
C ILE A 66 8.74 -10.10 3.42
N VAL A 67 9.14 -8.82 3.42
CA VAL A 67 8.24 -7.65 3.51
C VAL A 67 8.13 -7.03 2.12
N ILE A 68 6.92 -6.82 1.63
CA ILE A 68 6.67 -6.35 0.27
C ILE A 68 5.71 -5.16 0.28
N GLY A 69 6.19 -3.99 -0.15
CA GLY A 69 5.33 -2.92 -0.65
C GLY A 69 5.09 -3.14 -2.14
N SER A 70 3.96 -3.76 -2.51
CA SER A 70 3.72 -4.16 -3.89
C SER A 70 3.52 -2.96 -4.82
N ILE A 71 4.05 -3.05 -6.04
CA ILE A 71 3.73 -2.10 -7.13
C ILE A 71 2.33 -2.42 -7.64
N ASP A 72 2.09 -3.67 -7.97
CA ASP A 72 0.82 -4.23 -8.41
C ASP A 72 0.44 -5.40 -7.50
N GLY A 73 -0.77 -5.36 -6.95
CA GLY A 73 -1.21 -6.34 -5.94
C GLY A 73 -1.47 -7.74 -6.49
N GLU A 74 -1.57 -7.93 -7.80
CA GLU A 74 -1.93 -9.21 -8.41
C GLU A 74 -0.77 -9.92 -9.11
N SER A 75 0.34 -9.21 -9.34
CA SER A 75 1.44 -9.70 -10.20
C SER A 75 2.43 -10.65 -9.51
N LEU A 76 2.36 -10.80 -8.19
CA LEU A 76 3.35 -11.54 -7.39
C LEU A 76 3.01 -13.03 -7.19
N GLY A 77 2.01 -13.57 -7.88
CA GLY A 77 1.50 -14.91 -7.63
C GLY A 77 2.55 -16.03 -7.67
N THR A 78 3.46 -16.01 -8.66
CA THR A 78 4.50 -17.06 -8.80
C THR A 78 5.51 -17.06 -7.64
N PRO A 79 6.21 -15.95 -7.33
CA PRO A 79 7.17 -15.95 -6.22
C PRO A 79 6.51 -16.17 -4.86
N LEU A 80 5.27 -15.71 -4.68
CA LEU A 80 4.55 -15.90 -3.43
C LEU A 80 4.15 -17.37 -3.20
N LYS A 81 3.78 -18.07 -4.26
CA LYS A 81 3.54 -19.52 -4.17
C LYS A 81 4.80 -20.27 -3.77
N GLN A 82 5.95 -19.89 -4.30
CA GLN A 82 7.23 -20.48 -3.92
C GLN A 82 7.59 -20.17 -2.45
N ALA A 83 7.32 -18.97 -1.98
CA ALA A 83 7.49 -18.59 -0.57
C ALA A 83 6.61 -19.45 0.34
N GLU A 84 5.34 -19.65 -0.01
CA GLU A 84 4.40 -20.48 0.72
C GLU A 84 4.86 -21.94 0.79
N GLU A 85 5.30 -22.52 -0.35
CA GLU A 85 5.82 -23.89 -0.42
C GLU A 85 7.07 -24.10 0.45
N GLN A 86 7.87 -23.06 0.66
CA GLN A 86 9.06 -23.07 1.52
C GLN A 86 8.77 -22.65 2.97
N GLY A 87 7.52 -22.27 3.28
CA GLY A 87 7.14 -21.80 4.62
C GLY A 87 7.71 -20.44 5.00
N ILE A 88 8.07 -19.61 4.02
CA ILE A 88 8.59 -18.27 4.22
C ILE A 88 7.40 -17.31 4.46
N PRO A 89 7.26 -16.69 5.66
CA PRO A 89 6.21 -15.73 5.92
C PRO A 89 6.36 -14.46 5.07
N VAL A 90 5.24 -14.01 4.52
CA VAL A 90 5.15 -12.80 3.70
C VAL A 90 4.33 -11.75 4.42
N ILE A 91 4.89 -10.56 4.56
CA ILE A 91 4.22 -9.38 5.10
C ILE A 91 3.90 -8.43 3.97
N SER A 92 2.62 -8.22 3.70
CA SER A 92 2.14 -7.17 2.80
C SER A 92 2.23 -5.83 3.54
N TYR A 93 3.04 -4.91 3.05
CA TYR A 93 3.30 -3.62 3.68
C TYR A 93 2.62 -2.50 2.90
N ASP A 94 1.79 -1.71 3.57
CA ASP A 94 1.02 -0.59 3.04
C ASP A 94 -0.05 -1.02 2.02
N ARG A 95 0.33 -1.66 0.91
CA ARG A 95 -0.53 -2.11 -0.17
C ARG A 95 -0.84 -3.59 -0.05
N LEU A 96 -2.12 -3.95 -0.04
CA LEU A 96 -2.54 -5.34 0.08
C LEU A 96 -2.21 -6.12 -1.20
N ILE A 97 -1.46 -7.20 -1.03
CA ILE A 97 -1.27 -8.20 -2.07
C ILE A 97 -2.53 -9.04 -2.18
N MET A 98 -3.09 -9.11 -3.39
CA MET A 98 -4.34 -9.76 -3.70
C MET A 98 -4.12 -11.18 -4.23
N ASN A 99 -5.16 -12.01 -4.17
CA ASN A 99 -5.22 -13.32 -4.82
C ASN A 99 -4.10 -14.30 -4.43
N SER A 100 -3.55 -14.16 -3.21
CA SER A 100 -2.51 -15.05 -2.69
C SER A 100 -2.79 -15.47 -1.25
N SER A 101 -2.70 -16.78 -1.00
CA SER A 101 -2.75 -17.36 0.35
C SER A 101 -1.44 -17.23 1.14
N ALA A 102 -0.35 -16.84 0.46
CA ALA A 102 0.97 -16.73 1.04
C ALA A 102 1.14 -15.55 2.00
N VAL A 103 0.27 -14.54 1.90
CA VAL A 103 0.33 -13.36 2.78
C VAL A 103 -0.03 -13.76 4.20
N THR A 104 0.96 -13.66 5.10
CA THR A 104 0.81 -14.04 6.51
C THR A 104 0.32 -12.87 7.37
N TYR A 105 0.81 -11.66 7.07
CA TYR A 105 0.46 -10.43 7.78
C TYR A 105 0.27 -9.27 6.81
N TYR A 106 -0.61 -8.36 7.19
CA TYR A 106 -0.83 -7.10 6.49
C TYR A 106 -0.64 -5.93 7.45
N ALA A 107 0.32 -5.06 7.16
CA ALA A 107 0.62 -3.87 7.94
C ALA A 107 0.24 -2.62 7.14
N THR A 108 -0.79 -1.92 7.58
CA THR A 108 -1.36 -0.75 6.88
C THR A 108 -2.14 0.14 7.83
N PHE A 109 -2.79 1.17 7.27
CA PHE A 109 -3.77 2.03 7.93
C PHE A 109 -5.20 1.54 7.65
N ASP A 110 -6.18 2.11 8.35
CA ASP A 110 -7.57 2.05 7.92
C ASP A 110 -7.80 3.02 6.75
N ASN A 111 -7.51 2.53 5.54
CA ASN A 111 -7.55 3.33 4.32
C ASN A 111 -8.97 3.82 3.97
N TYR A 112 -10.00 3.07 4.38
CA TYR A 112 -11.38 3.49 4.20
C TYR A 112 -11.72 4.67 5.11
N LEU A 113 -11.32 4.60 6.38
CA LEU A 113 -11.48 5.71 7.33
C LEU A 113 -10.71 6.96 6.86
N VAL A 114 -9.51 6.78 6.26
CA VAL A 114 -8.78 7.92 5.67
C VAL A 114 -9.60 8.57 4.56
N GLY A 115 -10.23 7.78 3.68
CA GLY A 115 -11.14 8.29 2.65
C GLY A 115 -12.32 9.06 3.25
N GLN A 116 -12.98 8.51 4.27
CA GLN A 116 -14.05 9.22 4.99
C GLN A 116 -13.58 10.57 5.55
N LYS A 117 -12.39 10.59 6.18
CA LYS A 117 -11.81 11.85 6.71
C LYS A 117 -11.51 12.88 5.63
N GLN A 118 -11.13 12.46 4.43
CA GLN A 118 -10.97 13.35 3.28
C GLN A 118 -12.32 13.96 2.85
N GLY A 119 -13.36 13.12 2.78
CA GLY A 119 -14.72 13.56 2.47
C GLY A 119 -15.28 14.53 3.53
N GLU A 120 -15.18 14.16 4.81
CA GLU A 120 -15.61 14.99 5.94
C GLU A 120 -14.92 16.38 5.92
N TYR A 121 -13.62 16.41 5.64
CA TYR A 121 -12.89 17.67 5.53
C TYR A 121 -13.45 18.60 4.43
N ILE A 122 -13.83 18.04 3.27
CA ILE A 122 -14.43 18.81 2.18
C ILE A 122 -15.80 19.34 2.61
N VAL A 123 -16.62 18.52 3.26
CA VAL A 123 -17.94 18.93 3.77
C VAL A 123 -17.82 20.09 4.73
N ASP A 124 -16.90 19.97 5.70
CA ASP A 124 -16.67 21.01 6.71
C ASP A 124 -16.08 22.29 6.09
N ALA A 125 -15.07 22.16 5.22
CA ALA A 125 -14.38 23.30 4.62
C ALA A 125 -15.26 24.14 3.70
N LEU A 126 -16.24 23.51 3.04
CA LEU A 126 -17.20 24.18 2.16
C LEU A 126 -18.54 24.48 2.86
N ASP A 127 -18.65 24.08 4.13
CA ASP A 127 -19.91 24.21 4.91
C ASP A 127 -21.13 23.68 4.13
N LEU A 128 -20.98 22.48 3.54
CA LEU A 128 -21.95 21.91 2.61
C LEU A 128 -23.34 21.69 3.24
N ASP A 129 -23.41 21.55 4.56
CA ASP A 129 -24.68 21.39 5.26
C ASP A 129 -25.53 22.69 5.24
N ASN A 130 -24.87 23.84 5.26
CA ASN A 130 -25.51 25.15 5.37
C ASN A 130 -25.47 26.00 4.09
N THR A 131 -24.71 25.54 3.06
CA THR A 131 -24.61 26.29 1.78
C THR A 131 -25.40 25.58 0.68
N ASP A 132 -25.90 26.36 -0.30
CA ASP A 132 -26.72 25.83 -1.40
C ASP A 132 -25.86 25.26 -2.56
N GLY A 133 -24.59 25.67 -2.69
CA GLY A 133 -23.73 25.29 -3.84
C GLY A 133 -24.18 25.95 -5.15
N PRO A 134 -23.94 25.39 -6.34
CA PRO A 134 -23.07 24.21 -6.54
C PRO A 134 -21.59 24.57 -6.42
N TYR A 135 -20.79 23.59 -5.92
CA TYR A 135 -19.33 23.64 -5.96
C TYR A 135 -18.81 22.61 -6.95
N ASN A 136 -17.81 22.97 -7.73
CA ASN A 136 -17.15 22.05 -8.65
C ASN A 136 -16.19 21.15 -7.88
N LEU A 137 -16.25 19.85 -8.16
CA LEU A 137 -15.39 18.82 -7.57
C LEU A 137 -14.60 18.11 -8.67
N GLU A 138 -13.31 17.97 -8.47
CA GLU A 138 -12.44 17.09 -9.27
C GLU A 138 -11.91 15.96 -8.40
N ILE A 139 -11.92 14.73 -8.92
CA ILE A 139 -11.49 13.56 -8.20
C ILE A 139 -10.26 12.97 -8.88
N PHE A 140 -9.13 12.97 -8.16
CA PHE A 140 -7.89 12.36 -8.60
C PHE A 140 -7.64 11.12 -7.75
N THR A 141 -7.51 9.98 -8.40
CA THR A 141 -7.19 8.70 -7.75
C THR A 141 -5.76 8.27 -8.07
N GLY A 142 -5.25 7.29 -7.32
CA GLY A 142 -3.96 6.67 -7.57
C GLY A 142 -4.01 5.63 -8.70
N ASP A 143 -2.94 4.85 -8.80
CA ASP A 143 -2.81 3.75 -9.77
C ASP A 143 -3.86 2.64 -9.48
N PRO A 144 -4.61 2.17 -10.48
CA PRO A 144 -5.61 1.10 -10.30
C PRO A 144 -5.02 -0.25 -9.84
N GLY A 145 -3.72 -0.49 -10.03
CA GLY A 145 -3.00 -1.65 -9.49
C GLY A 145 -2.78 -1.59 -7.97
N ASP A 146 -3.00 -0.42 -7.36
CA ASP A 146 -2.97 -0.23 -5.91
C ASP A 146 -4.38 -0.40 -5.31
N ASN A 147 -4.60 -1.49 -4.58
CA ASN A 147 -5.90 -1.77 -3.97
C ASN A 147 -6.36 -0.70 -2.95
N ASN A 148 -5.45 0.09 -2.38
CA ASN A 148 -5.78 1.19 -1.48
C ASN A 148 -6.67 2.25 -2.14
N VAL A 149 -6.57 2.42 -3.47
CA VAL A 149 -7.41 3.35 -4.23
C VAL A 149 -8.89 3.08 -4.01
N ASN A 150 -9.29 1.82 -4.00
CA ASN A 150 -10.69 1.42 -3.79
C ASN A 150 -11.19 1.84 -2.40
N PHE A 151 -10.35 1.72 -1.39
CA PHE A 151 -10.69 2.10 -0.01
C PHE A 151 -10.76 3.61 0.17
N PHE A 152 -9.76 4.36 -0.30
CA PHE A 152 -9.77 5.82 -0.23
C PHE A 152 -10.97 6.40 -0.99
N TYR A 153 -11.19 5.95 -2.22
CA TYR A 153 -12.32 6.40 -3.02
C TYR A 153 -13.66 6.04 -2.37
N GLY A 154 -13.83 4.78 -1.97
CA GLY A 154 -15.08 4.31 -1.33
C GLY A 154 -15.40 5.08 -0.06
N GLY A 155 -14.43 5.30 0.82
CA GLY A 155 -14.61 6.09 2.03
C GLY A 155 -14.96 7.55 1.77
N ALA A 156 -14.28 8.20 0.82
CA ALA A 156 -14.57 9.57 0.44
C ALA A 156 -15.98 9.69 -0.19
N MET A 157 -16.34 8.77 -1.08
CA MET A 157 -17.64 8.78 -1.74
C MET A 157 -18.80 8.47 -0.80
N GLU A 158 -18.60 7.64 0.24
CA GLU A 158 -19.64 7.46 1.27
C GLU A 158 -20.08 8.78 1.88
N VAL A 159 -19.13 9.68 2.10
CA VAL A 159 -19.41 11.01 2.67
C VAL A 159 -19.91 12.00 1.63
N LEU A 160 -19.32 12.02 0.43
CA LEU A 160 -19.58 13.05 -0.58
C LEU A 160 -20.78 12.75 -1.48
N GLN A 161 -21.16 11.48 -1.67
CA GLN A 161 -22.22 11.08 -2.58
C GLN A 161 -23.56 11.79 -2.33
N PRO A 162 -24.04 11.95 -1.07
CA PRO A 162 -25.28 12.68 -0.82
C PRO A 162 -25.27 14.13 -1.31
N TYR A 163 -24.11 14.79 -1.27
CA TYR A 163 -23.95 16.18 -1.76
C TYR A 163 -23.85 16.24 -3.28
N ILE A 164 -23.32 15.20 -3.91
CA ILE A 164 -23.32 15.03 -5.38
C ILE A 164 -24.75 14.79 -5.85
N ASP A 165 -25.49 13.89 -5.23
CA ASP A 165 -26.86 13.52 -5.59
C ASP A 165 -27.83 14.72 -5.42
N SER A 166 -27.58 15.58 -4.43
CA SER A 166 -28.36 16.81 -4.23
C SER A 166 -27.96 17.96 -5.17
N GLY A 167 -26.87 17.83 -5.92
CA GLY A 167 -26.33 18.87 -6.81
C GLY A 167 -25.53 19.96 -6.09
N LYS A 168 -25.27 19.83 -4.80
CA LYS A 168 -24.38 20.76 -4.07
C LYS A 168 -22.92 20.61 -4.48
N LEU A 169 -22.52 19.39 -4.86
CA LEU A 169 -21.24 19.09 -5.50
C LEU A 169 -21.46 18.62 -6.93
N VAL A 170 -20.69 19.13 -7.87
CA VAL A 170 -20.73 18.74 -9.29
C VAL A 170 -19.36 18.23 -9.71
N VAL A 171 -19.27 16.92 -9.96
CA VAL A 171 -18.04 16.29 -10.46
C VAL A 171 -17.84 16.71 -11.91
N GLN A 172 -16.68 17.31 -12.21
CA GLN A 172 -16.39 17.88 -13.53
C GLN A 172 -15.72 16.86 -14.45
N SER A 173 -14.81 16.03 -13.94
CA SER A 173 -14.23 14.92 -14.69
C SER A 173 -15.07 13.66 -14.46
N GLY A 174 -15.39 12.95 -15.53
CA GLY A 174 -16.10 11.69 -15.43
C GLY A 174 -15.23 10.62 -14.78
N GLN A 175 -15.68 10.06 -13.70
CA GLN A 175 -15.26 8.75 -13.23
C GLN A 175 -16.41 7.80 -13.37
#